data_9c8e273c3e5022a6b9eb4a3f7641d3a5
#
_entry.id   9c8e273c3e5022a6b9eb4a3f7641d3a5
#
_cell.length_a   1.000
_cell.length_b   1.000
_cell.length_c   1.000
_cell.angle_alpha   90.00
_cell.angle_beta   90.00
_cell.angle_gamma   90.00
#
_symmetry.space_group_name_H-M   'P 1'
#
loop_
_entity.id
_entity.type
_entity.pdbx_description
1 polymer ?
#
loop_
_entity_poly.entity_id
_entity_poly.type
_entity_poly.pdbx_seq_one_letter_code
_entity_poly.pdbx_strand_id
1 'polypeptide(L)'
;MLPQKLQAATLLAAKSIDGAIGMLTGNEIDAYATNKAILFEMSDRIAGTRVLDGHWGLEHIALAIPPGREAGMAYLREFLSGAKSSGLVMRAAARAGLRGIVAA
;
A
#
# COMPACT_ATOMS: atom_id res chain seq x y z
N MET A 1 2.82 8.23 -12.73
CA MET A 1 2.81 6.81 -12.37
C MET A 1 1.66 6.06 -13.02
N LEU A 2 0.48 5.99 -12.39
CA LEU A 2 -0.65 5.26 -12.97
C LEU A 2 -1.15 5.87 -14.29
N PRO A 3 -1.27 7.20 -14.45
CA PRO A 3 -1.76 7.78 -15.70
C PRO A 3 -0.93 7.37 -16.92
N GLN A 4 0.36 7.17 -16.76
CA GLN A 4 1.26 6.77 -17.84
C GLN A 4 1.11 5.31 -18.25
N LYS A 5 0.49 4.49 -17.40
CA LYS A 5 0.27 3.07 -17.64
C LYS A 5 -1.10 2.77 -18.25
N LEU A 6 -2.01 3.71 -18.16
CA LEU A 6 -3.35 3.58 -18.70
C LEU A 6 -3.39 4.06 -20.16
N GLN A 7 -3.99 3.27 -21.04
CA GLN A 7 -4.09 3.59 -22.47
C GLN A 7 -5.49 4.04 -22.88
N ALA A 8 -6.52 3.42 -22.33
CA ALA A 8 -7.90 3.67 -22.74
C ALA A 8 -8.83 4.06 -21.58
N ALA A 9 -8.45 3.77 -20.35
CA ALA A 9 -9.28 4.06 -19.18
C ALA A 9 -9.26 5.56 -18.83
N THR A 10 -10.40 6.08 -18.39
CA THR A 10 -10.51 7.43 -17.86
C THR A 10 -10.14 7.40 -16.38
N LEU A 11 -9.22 8.25 -15.96
CA LEU A 11 -8.77 8.34 -14.58
C LEU A 11 -9.50 9.46 -13.86
N LEU A 12 -10.17 9.11 -12.76
CA LEU A 12 -10.85 10.04 -11.86
C LEU A 12 -10.15 10.03 -10.52
N ALA A 13 -10.05 11.19 -9.88
CA ALA A 13 -9.48 11.30 -8.55
C ALA A 13 -10.57 11.23 -7.49
N ALA A 14 -10.36 10.39 -6.45
CA ALA A 14 -11.20 10.37 -5.26
C ALA A 14 -10.53 11.20 -4.17
N LYS A 15 -11.34 11.93 -3.39
CA LYS A 15 -10.82 12.81 -2.33
C LYS A 15 -10.46 12.05 -1.06
N SER A 16 -11.00 10.85 -0.88
CA SER A 16 -10.80 10.03 0.32
C SER A 16 -11.09 8.57 -0.02
N ILE A 17 -10.72 7.67 0.89
CA ILE A 17 -11.06 6.25 0.77
C ILE A 17 -12.58 6.07 0.81
N ASP A 18 -13.27 6.74 1.72
CA ASP A 18 -14.73 6.67 1.80
C ASP A 18 -15.39 7.20 0.54
N GLY A 19 -14.86 8.27 -0.04
CA GLY A 19 -15.30 8.79 -1.32
C GLY A 19 -15.13 7.78 -2.45
N ALA A 20 -13.99 7.09 -2.49
CA ALA A 20 -13.74 6.05 -3.47
C ALA A 20 -14.72 4.87 -3.32
N ILE A 21 -15.00 4.45 -2.08
CA ILE A 21 -15.99 3.39 -1.81
C ILE A 21 -17.37 3.81 -2.34
N GLY A 22 -17.77 5.05 -2.09
CA GLY A 22 -19.04 5.58 -2.59
C GLY A 22 -19.12 5.58 -4.13
N MET A 23 -18.04 5.96 -4.80
CA MET A 23 -17.98 5.94 -6.26
C MET A 23 -18.06 4.51 -6.79
N LEU A 24 -17.40 3.56 -6.15
CA LEU A 24 -17.38 2.17 -6.57
C LEU A 24 -18.75 1.51 -6.35
N THR A 25 -19.37 1.69 -5.19
CA THR A 25 -20.67 1.12 -4.86
C THR A 25 -21.81 1.79 -5.63
N GLY A 26 -21.65 3.07 -6.01
CA GLY A 26 -22.60 3.80 -6.82
C GLY A 26 -22.44 3.59 -8.33
N ASN A 27 -21.58 2.69 -8.76
CA ASN A 27 -21.28 2.41 -10.16
C ASN A 27 -20.76 3.61 -10.97
N GLU A 28 -20.15 4.58 -10.29
CA GLU A 28 -19.53 5.72 -10.95
C GLU A 28 -18.15 5.37 -11.53
N ILE A 29 -17.51 4.34 -10.97
CA ILE A 29 -16.21 3.81 -11.44
C ILE A 29 -16.29 2.29 -11.54
N ASP A 30 -15.44 1.73 -12.38
CA ASP A 30 -15.34 0.28 -12.58
C ASP A 30 -14.28 -0.35 -11.67
N ALA A 31 -13.26 0.41 -11.29
CA ALA A 31 -12.16 -0.06 -10.46
C ALA A 31 -11.54 1.09 -9.67
N TYR A 32 -10.91 0.76 -8.56
CA TYR A 32 -10.13 1.69 -7.75
C TYR A 32 -8.70 1.20 -7.62
N ALA A 33 -7.74 2.13 -7.70
CA ALA A 33 -6.32 1.84 -7.63
C ALA A 33 -5.68 2.53 -6.44
N THR A 34 -5.04 1.76 -5.58
CA THR A 34 -4.24 2.24 -4.45
C THR A 34 -3.29 1.11 -4.01
N ASN A 35 -2.67 1.22 -2.85
CA ASN A 35 -1.84 0.12 -2.39
C ASN A 35 -2.67 -1.12 -2.03
N LYS A 36 -2.04 -2.28 -2.14
CA LYS A 36 -2.74 -3.56 -2.02
C LYS A 36 -3.31 -3.82 -0.64
N ALA A 37 -2.64 -3.37 0.42
CA ALA A 37 -3.13 -3.56 1.79
C ALA A 37 -4.47 -2.84 2.00
N ILE A 38 -4.58 -1.61 1.50
CA ILE A 38 -5.84 -0.84 1.54
C ILE A 38 -6.90 -1.53 0.69
N LEU A 39 -6.55 -1.99 -0.50
CA LEU A 39 -7.51 -2.67 -1.38
C LEU A 39 -8.09 -3.93 -0.75
N PHE A 40 -7.27 -4.74 -0.09
CA PHE A 40 -7.76 -5.93 0.60
C PHE A 40 -8.73 -5.57 1.73
N GLU A 41 -8.41 -4.55 2.50
CA GLU A 41 -9.30 -4.09 3.56
C GLU A 41 -10.62 -3.57 3.01
N MET A 42 -10.59 -2.79 1.92
CA MET A 42 -11.79 -2.31 1.25
C MET A 42 -12.64 -3.45 0.71
N SER A 43 -12.01 -4.41 0.06
CA SER A 43 -12.71 -5.57 -0.53
C SER A 43 -13.39 -6.42 0.52
N ASP A 44 -12.80 -6.54 1.71
CA ASP A 44 -13.43 -7.25 2.83
C ASP A 44 -14.73 -6.57 3.30
N ARG A 45 -14.84 -5.26 3.10
CA ARG A 45 -16.02 -4.49 3.50
C ARG A 45 -17.11 -4.41 2.43
N ILE A 46 -16.75 -4.62 1.18
CA ILE A 46 -17.66 -4.41 0.04
C ILE A 46 -17.90 -5.74 -0.66
N ALA A 47 -19.11 -6.29 -0.50
CA ALA A 47 -19.48 -7.52 -1.16
C ALA A 47 -19.43 -7.36 -2.70
N GLY A 48 -19.01 -8.41 -3.39
CA GLY A 48 -18.95 -8.42 -4.84
C GLY A 48 -17.70 -7.77 -5.43
N THR A 49 -16.77 -7.31 -4.60
CA THR A 49 -15.49 -6.76 -5.05
C THR A 49 -14.36 -7.77 -4.83
N ARG A 50 -13.30 -7.62 -5.60
CA ARG A 50 -12.09 -8.43 -5.41
C ARG A 50 -10.85 -7.61 -5.76
N VAL A 51 -9.73 -7.98 -5.18
CA VAL A 51 -8.43 -7.41 -5.53
C VAL A 51 -7.87 -8.20 -6.71
N LEU A 52 -7.45 -7.51 -7.75
CA LEU A 52 -6.87 -8.15 -8.92
C LEU A 52 -5.45 -8.65 -8.63
N ASP A 53 -5.06 -9.72 -9.31
CA ASP A 53 -3.71 -10.25 -9.22
C ASP A 53 -2.70 -9.28 -9.85
N GLY A 54 -1.43 -9.44 -9.46
CA GLY A 54 -0.35 -8.62 -9.97
C GLY A 54 -0.27 -7.26 -9.30
N HIS A 55 0.54 -6.40 -9.87
CA HIS A 55 0.71 -5.02 -9.40
C HIS A 55 1.23 -4.16 -10.56
N TRP A 56 1.01 -2.85 -10.46
CA TRP A 56 1.52 -1.90 -11.44
C TRP A 56 2.73 -1.10 -10.93
N GLY A 57 3.11 -1.29 -9.69
CA GLY A 57 4.26 -0.66 -9.08
C GLY A 57 4.45 -1.14 -7.64
N LEU A 58 5.55 -0.71 -7.04
CA LEU A 58 5.87 -0.98 -5.63
C LEU A 58 6.03 0.34 -4.89
N GLU A 59 5.47 0.40 -3.68
CA GLU A 59 5.72 1.49 -2.75
C GLU A 59 6.80 1.05 -1.76
N HIS A 60 7.82 1.90 -1.57
CA HIS A 60 8.85 1.68 -0.59
C HIS A 60 8.51 2.43 0.68
N ILE A 61 8.23 1.69 1.74
CA ILE A 61 7.96 2.24 3.06
C ILE A 61 9.29 2.44 3.78
N ALA A 62 9.47 3.59 4.40
CA ALA A 62 10.73 3.97 5.03
C ALA A 62 10.51 4.45 6.46
N LEU A 63 11.58 4.36 7.25
CA LEU A 63 11.66 4.98 8.57
C LEU A 63 12.34 6.34 8.44
N ALA A 64 11.94 7.29 9.26
CA ALA A 64 12.52 8.63 9.28
C ALA A 64 12.92 9.00 10.70
N ILE A 65 13.96 9.83 10.82
CA ILE A 65 14.36 10.43 12.09
C ILE A 65 14.30 11.95 11.98
N PRO A 66 14.04 12.65 13.10
CA PRO A 66 13.97 14.10 13.06
C PRO A 66 15.32 14.75 12.71
N PRO A 67 15.32 15.96 12.13
CA PRO A 67 16.53 16.72 11.95
C PRO A 67 17.27 16.93 13.30
N GLY A 68 18.60 16.99 13.25
CA GLY A 68 19.43 17.13 14.43
C GLY A 68 19.77 15.83 15.14
N ARG A 69 19.30 14.70 14.63
CA ARG A 69 19.57 13.37 15.18
C ARG A 69 20.28 12.45 14.20
N GLU A 70 21.05 13.02 13.29
CA GLU A 70 21.75 12.29 12.24
C GLU A 70 22.71 11.23 12.77
N ALA A 71 23.25 11.44 13.99
CA ALA A 71 24.12 10.45 14.63
C ALA A 71 23.42 9.11 14.88
N GLY A 72 22.09 9.11 14.99
CA GLY A 72 21.29 7.89 15.14
C GLY A 72 21.04 7.13 13.85
N MET A 73 21.38 7.71 12.69
CA MET A 73 21.06 7.11 11.40
C MET A 73 21.76 5.77 11.17
N ALA A 74 23.03 5.67 11.58
CA ALA A 74 23.78 4.42 11.44
C ALA A 74 23.14 3.29 12.25
N TYR A 75 22.70 3.58 13.47
CA TYR A 75 21.98 2.62 14.32
C TYR A 75 20.65 2.21 13.67
N LEU A 76 19.91 3.18 13.15
CA LEU A 76 18.61 2.92 12.52
C LEU A 76 18.77 2.03 11.27
N ARG A 77 19.79 2.28 10.46
CA ARG A 77 20.09 1.46 9.29
C ARG A 77 20.45 0.03 9.67
N GLU A 78 21.27 -0.13 10.69
CA GLU A 78 21.67 -1.44 11.20
C GLU A 78 20.45 -2.19 11.75
N PHE A 79 19.63 -1.52 12.56
CA PHE A 79 18.39 -2.09 13.07
C PHE A 79 17.47 -2.55 11.94
N LEU A 80 17.24 -1.71 10.94
CA LEU A 80 16.35 -2.03 9.82
C LEU A 80 16.89 -3.19 8.99
N SER A 81 18.20 -3.21 8.73
CA SER A 81 18.84 -4.32 8.01
C SER A 81 18.68 -5.64 8.77
N GLY A 82 18.90 -5.63 10.08
CA GLY A 82 18.70 -6.81 10.92
C GLY A 82 17.24 -7.24 10.99
N ALA A 83 16.32 -6.30 11.09
CA ALA A 83 14.89 -6.59 11.12
C ALA A 83 14.41 -7.24 9.81
N LYS A 84 14.92 -6.80 8.67
CA LYS A 84 14.61 -7.41 7.37
C LYS A 84 15.20 -8.82 7.25
N SER A 85 16.48 -8.97 7.54
CA SER A 85 17.18 -10.26 7.35
C SER A 85 16.70 -11.33 8.32
N SER A 86 16.26 -10.97 9.52
CA SER A 86 15.71 -11.91 10.50
C SER A 86 14.25 -12.30 10.22
N GLY A 87 13.58 -11.65 9.26
CA GLY A 87 12.16 -11.86 8.97
C GLY A 87 11.22 -11.14 9.91
N LEU A 88 11.73 -10.25 10.77
CA LEU A 88 10.89 -9.53 11.74
C LEU A 88 9.81 -8.68 11.06
N VAL A 89 10.17 -7.98 9.98
CA VAL A 89 9.24 -7.12 9.25
C VAL A 89 8.07 -7.93 8.70
N MET A 90 8.35 -9.07 8.07
CA MET A 90 7.30 -9.91 7.50
C MET A 90 6.45 -10.58 8.57
N ARG A 91 7.05 -10.97 9.70
CA ARG A 91 6.27 -11.50 10.83
C ARG A 91 5.37 -10.44 11.45
N ALA A 92 5.85 -9.19 11.57
CA ALA A 92 5.05 -8.09 12.07
C ALA A 92 3.87 -7.78 11.13
N ALA A 93 4.12 -7.78 9.82
CA ALA A 93 3.06 -7.61 8.82
C ALA A 93 2.00 -8.70 8.93
N ALA A 94 2.41 -9.95 9.08
CA ALA A 94 1.49 -11.08 9.25
C ALA A 94 0.66 -10.94 10.53
N ARG A 95 1.29 -10.55 11.64
CA ARG A 95 0.58 -10.32 12.90
C ARG A 95 -0.45 -9.19 12.81
N ALA A 96 -0.14 -8.15 12.05
CA ALA A 96 -1.04 -7.03 11.83
C ALA A 96 -2.15 -7.35 10.82
N GLY A 97 -2.13 -8.53 10.20
CA GLY A 97 -3.10 -8.91 9.17
C GLY A 97 -2.90 -8.17 7.86
N LEU A 98 -1.73 -7.59 7.61
CA LEU A 98 -1.45 -6.88 6.37
C LEU A 98 -1.24 -7.85 5.22
N ARG A 99 -1.87 -7.56 4.09
CA ARG A 99 -1.77 -8.33 2.84
C ARG A 99 -1.20 -7.44 1.74
N GLY A 100 -0.56 -8.06 0.75
CA GLY A 100 0.05 -7.32 -0.34
C GLY A 100 1.43 -6.75 -0.02
N ILE A 101 2.03 -7.18 1.09
CA ILE A 101 3.38 -6.80 1.48
C ILE A 101 4.37 -7.77 0.84
N VAL A 102 5.44 -7.23 0.28
CA VAL A 102 6.53 -8.04 -0.28
C VAL A 102 7.83 -7.72 0.46
N ALA A 103 8.66 -8.75 0.63
CA ALA A 103 9.98 -8.58 1.21
C ALA A 103 10.88 -7.85 0.22
N ALA A 104 11.64 -6.86 0.72
CA ALA A 104 12.59 -6.11 -0.10
C ALA A 104 13.98 -6.74 0.01
#